data_5c020232b66308c724ef88b8a3e5c1bf
#
_entry.id   5c020232b66308c724ef88b8a3e5c1bf
#
_cell.length_a   1.000
_cell.length_b   1.000
_cell.length_c   1.000
_cell.angle_alpha   90.00
_cell.angle_beta   90.00
_cell.angle_gamma   90.00
#
_symmetry.space_group_name_H-M   'P 1'
#
loop_
_entity.id
_entity.type
_entity.pdbx_description
1 polymer ?
#
loop_
_entity_poly.entity_id
_entity_poly.type
_entity_poly.pdbx_seq_one_letter_code
_entity_poly.pdbx_strand_id
1 'polypeptide(L)' 'MLDSTLEQLEQLVAELLQQNEVLVQDNAAVREELLKAREENDSLQLSLMEQEEKHNATATRLQALVRRVSDSRAHA' A
#
# COMPACT_ATOMS: atom_id res chain seq x y z
N MET A 1 -39.11 -36.48 -18.28
CA MET A 1 -37.97 -36.87 -17.46
C MET A 1 -36.66 -36.33 -18.00
N LEU A 2 -36.33 -36.58 -19.27
CA LEU A 2 -35.11 -36.02 -19.88
C LEU A 2 -35.15 -34.52 -19.94
N ASP A 3 -36.26 -33.91 -20.22
CA ASP A 3 -36.42 -32.45 -20.29
C ASP A 3 -36.21 -31.79 -18.95
N SER A 4 -36.65 -32.40 -17.87
CA SER A 4 -36.44 -31.90 -16.51
C SER A 4 -34.98 -31.94 -16.11
N THR A 5 -34.28 -33.01 -16.51
CA THR A 5 -32.83 -33.15 -16.26
C THR A 5 -32.04 -32.12 -17.06
N LEU A 6 -32.43 -31.89 -18.32
CA LEU A 6 -31.78 -30.86 -19.15
C LEU A 6 -31.99 -29.46 -18.60
N GLU A 7 -33.21 -29.17 -18.13
CA GLU A 7 -33.48 -27.86 -17.51
C GLU A 7 -32.67 -27.64 -16.27
N GLN A 8 -32.52 -28.66 -15.42
CA GLN A 8 -31.69 -28.58 -14.25
C GLN A 8 -30.22 -28.35 -14.61
N LEU A 9 -29.76 -29.06 -15.63
CA LEU A 9 -28.40 -28.90 -16.10
C LEU A 9 -28.14 -27.50 -16.66
N GLU A 10 -29.07 -27.01 -17.49
CA GLU A 10 -28.98 -25.65 -18.03
C GLU A 10 -28.94 -24.59 -16.92
N GLN A 11 -29.77 -24.77 -15.90
CA GLN A 11 -29.82 -23.87 -14.76
C GLN A 11 -28.49 -23.89 -13.98
N LEU A 12 -27.92 -25.07 -13.75
CA LEU A 12 -26.61 -25.22 -13.08
C LEU A 12 -25.52 -24.57 -13.88
N VAL A 13 -25.52 -24.72 -15.20
CA VAL A 13 -24.53 -24.09 -16.08
C VAL A 13 -24.66 -22.56 -15.99
N ALA A 14 -25.90 -22.06 -16.03
CA ALA A 14 -26.16 -20.62 -15.91
C ALA A 14 -25.65 -20.07 -14.57
N GLU A 15 -25.88 -20.77 -13.48
CA GLU A 15 -25.41 -20.38 -12.15
C GLU A 15 -23.89 -20.39 -12.07
N LEU A 16 -23.25 -21.41 -12.64
CA LEU A 16 -21.78 -21.51 -12.67
C LEU A 16 -21.16 -20.38 -13.48
N LEU A 17 -21.76 -20.05 -14.61
CA LEU A 17 -21.27 -18.93 -15.44
C LEU A 17 -21.40 -17.61 -14.69
N GLN A 18 -22.52 -17.41 -14.00
CA GLN A 18 -22.73 -16.20 -13.21
C GLN A 18 -21.74 -16.10 -12.05
N GLN A 19 -21.54 -17.20 -11.31
CA GLN A 19 -20.57 -17.24 -10.23
C GLN A 19 -19.15 -16.98 -10.73
N ASN A 20 -18.82 -17.55 -11.89
CA ASN A 20 -17.51 -17.35 -12.51
C ASN A 20 -17.30 -15.87 -12.85
N GLU A 21 -18.31 -15.22 -13.44
CA GLU A 21 -18.25 -13.80 -13.77
C GLU A 21 -18.06 -12.94 -12.53
N VAL A 22 -18.81 -13.22 -11.45
CA VAL A 22 -18.65 -12.52 -10.18
C VAL A 22 -17.25 -12.70 -9.62
N LEU A 23 -16.71 -13.90 -9.66
CA LEU A 23 -15.35 -14.19 -9.18
C LEU A 23 -14.29 -13.44 -10.00
N VAL A 24 -14.47 -13.36 -11.30
CA VAL A 24 -13.56 -12.62 -12.18
C VAL A 24 -13.59 -11.13 -11.84
N GLN A 25 -14.77 -10.57 -11.63
CA GLN A 25 -14.91 -9.16 -11.26
C GLN A 25 -14.33 -8.87 -9.88
N ASP A 26 -14.61 -9.73 -8.90
CA ASP A 26 -14.07 -9.60 -7.55
C ASP A 26 -12.54 -9.69 -7.55
N ASN A 27 -12.01 -10.62 -8.34
CA ASN A 27 -10.57 -10.79 -8.48
C ASN A 27 -9.92 -9.51 -9.05
N ALA A 28 -10.52 -8.94 -10.09
CA ALA A 28 -10.04 -7.70 -10.69
C ALA A 28 -10.09 -6.55 -9.70
N ALA A 29 -11.17 -6.42 -8.92
CA ALA A 29 -11.33 -5.39 -7.90
C ALA A 29 -10.28 -5.51 -6.79
N VAL A 30 -10.05 -6.73 -6.31
CA VAL A 30 -9.03 -6.99 -5.26
C VAL A 30 -7.64 -6.68 -5.78
N ARG A 31 -7.33 -7.02 -7.02
CA ARG A 31 -6.04 -6.69 -7.63
C ARG A 31 -5.82 -5.20 -7.74
N GLU A 32 -6.86 -4.46 -8.09
CA GLU A 32 -6.79 -3.01 -8.16
C GLU A 32 -6.57 -2.39 -6.77
N GLU A 33 -7.29 -2.86 -5.76
CA GLU A 33 -7.09 -2.44 -4.38
C GLU A 33 -5.68 -2.72 -3.89
N LEU A 34 -5.15 -3.89 -4.23
CA LEU A 34 -3.79 -4.27 -3.86
C LEU A 34 -2.76 -3.34 -4.51
N LEU A 35 -2.97 -3.01 -5.78
CA LEU A 35 -2.09 -2.08 -6.49
C LEU A 35 -2.08 -0.71 -5.82
N LYS A 36 -3.25 -0.18 -5.49
CA LYS A 36 -3.38 1.10 -4.78
C LYS A 36 -2.71 1.06 -3.41
N ALA A 37 -2.92 -0.03 -2.67
CA ALA A 37 -2.30 -0.18 -1.35
C ALA A 37 -0.77 -0.20 -1.44
N ARG A 38 -0.22 -0.86 -2.46
CA ARG A 38 1.23 -0.87 -2.71
C ARG A 38 1.77 0.50 -3.07
N GLU A 39 1.05 1.24 -3.91
CA GLU A 39 1.43 2.60 -4.29
C GLU A 39 1.42 3.54 -3.08
N GLU A 40 0.39 3.44 -2.24
CA GLU A 40 0.32 4.21 -1.01
C GLU A 40 1.44 3.86 -0.05
N ASN A 41 1.75 2.56 0.07
CA ASN A 41 2.84 2.08 0.92
C ASN A 41 4.18 2.63 0.45
N ASP A 42 4.45 2.57 -0.85
CA ASP A 42 5.68 3.10 -1.43
C ASP A 42 5.80 4.60 -1.21
N SER A 43 4.70 5.33 -1.38
CA SER A 43 4.64 6.77 -1.15
C SER A 43 4.92 7.11 0.31
N LEU A 44 4.33 6.35 1.25
CA LEU A 44 4.57 6.54 2.68
C LEU A 44 6.00 6.24 3.07
N GLN A 45 6.60 5.19 2.51
CA GLN A 45 8.00 4.86 2.76
C GLN A 45 8.93 5.97 2.29
N LEU A 46 8.66 6.51 1.11
CA LEU A 46 9.45 7.63 0.57
C LEU A 46 9.33 8.86 1.46
N SER A 47 8.11 9.17 1.91
CA SER A 47 7.86 10.29 2.83
C SER A 47 8.59 10.11 4.15
N LEU A 48 8.61 8.90 4.70
CA LEU A 48 9.34 8.59 5.94
C LEU A 48 10.84 8.78 5.76
N MET A 49 11.39 8.34 4.64
CA MET A 49 12.82 8.51 4.33
C MET A 49 13.17 9.99 4.24
N GLU A 50 12.35 10.80 3.59
CA GLU A 50 12.55 12.23 3.49
C GLU A 50 12.51 12.92 4.84
N GLN A 51 11.58 12.52 5.71
CA GLN A 51 11.49 13.03 7.07
C GLN A 51 12.72 12.66 7.90
N GLU A 52 13.20 11.43 7.78
CA GLU A 52 14.41 10.98 8.47
C GLU A 52 15.63 11.78 8.03
N GLU A 53 15.78 12.02 6.73
CA GLU A 53 16.88 12.82 6.20
C GLU A 53 16.85 14.25 6.75
N LYS A 54 15.68 14.88 6.77
CA LYS A 54 15.51 16.21 7.34
C LYS A 54 15.81 16.23 8.83
N HIS A 55 15.33 15.23 9.54
CA HIS A 55 15.54 15.10 10.97
C HIS A 55 17.03 14.94 11.29
N ASN A 56 17.72 14.09 10.56
CA ASN A 56 19.15 13.85 10.74
C ASN A 56 19.96 15.12 10.39
N ALA A 57 19.61 15.82 9.34
CA ALA A 57 20.25 17.07 8.97
C ALA A 57 20.07 18.13 10.05
N THR A 58 18.89 18.26 10.61
CA THR A 58 18.59 19.18 11.70
C THR A 58 19.38 18.83 12.94
N ALA A 59 19.42 17.55 13.32
CA ALA A 59 20.18 17.07 14.47
C ALA A 59 21.66 17.37 14.32
N THR A 60 22.22 17.16 13.13
CA THR A 60 23.63 17.45 12.85
C THR A 60 23.92 18.95 12.99
N ARG A 61 23.05 19.81 12.49
CA ARG A 61 23.19 21.26 12.62
C ARG A 61 23.11 21.71 14.07
N LEU A 62 22.17 21.13 14.84
CA LEU A 62 22.05 21.44 16.26
C LEU A 62 23.32 21.04 17.02
N GLN A 63 23.88 19.88 16.74
CA GLN A 63 25.13 19.42 17.36
C GLN A 63 26.30 20.35 17.04
N ALA A 64 26.37 20.81 15.79
CA ALA A 64 27.40 21.75 15.37
C ALA A 64 27.26 23.07 16.10
N LEU A 65 26.05 23.58 16.28
CA LEU A 65 25.80 24.82 17.02
C LEU A 65 26.18 24.68 18.50
N VAL A 66 25.79 23.58 19.12
CA VAL A 66 26.16 23.28 20.53
C VAL A 66 27.68 23.25 20.69
N ARG A 67 28.37 22.60 19.77
CA ARG A 67 29.83 22.52 19.79
C ARG A 67 30.48 23.91 19.68
N ARG A 68 29.96 24.76 18.78
CA ARG A 68 30.46 26.11 18.61
C ARG A 68 30.29 26.95 19.87
N VAL A 69 29.12 26.84 20.52
CA VAL A 69 28.86 27.54 21.78
C VAL A 69 29.77 27.03 22.87
N SER A 70 29.94 25.73 22.97
CA SER A 70 30.84 25.10 23.95
C SER A 70 32.29 25.53 23.76
N ASP A 71 32.78 25.53 22.52
CA ASP A 71 34.13 25.97 22.21
C ASP A 71 34.34 27.46 22.50
N SER A 72 33.36 28.30 22.19
CA SER A 72 33.38 29.72 22.49
C SER A 72 33.51 29.98 24.01
N ARG A 73 32.74 29.20 24.81
CA ARG A 73 32.82 29.28 26.27
C ARG A 73 34.17 28.85 26.81
N ALA A 74 34.76 27.81 26.23
CA ALA A 74 36.04 27.30 26.66
C ALA A 74 37.16 28.30 26.41
N HIS A 75 37.03 29.18 25.41
CA HIS A 75 38.03 30.19 25.06
C HIS A 75 37.74 31.58 25.63
N ALA A 76 36.60 31.73 26.25
CA ALA A 76 36.27 32.97 26.92
C ALA A 76 36.90 33.01 28.30
#